data_fe1a9d0e780a0483c468865e3a1078e5
#
_entry.id   fe1a9d0e780a0483c468865e3a1078e5
#
_cell.length_a   1.000
_cell.length_b   1.000
_cell.length_c   1.000
_cell.angle_alpha   90.00
_cell.angle_beta   90.00
_cell.angle_gamma   90.00
#
_symmetry.space_group_name_H-M   'P 1'
#
loop_
_entity.id
_entity.type
_entity.pdbx_description
1 polymer ?
#
loop_
_entity_poly.entity_id
_entity_poly.type
_entity_poly.pdbx_seq_one_letter_code
_entity_poly.pdbx_strand_id
1 'polypeptide(L)'
;MVMKLKERLLNNSRQIFLEVCVIPSAVSIQAIASTGIDAVIIDQEHGAVSTDQLHSMIAATAGTDCAPLVRVAEKRAEYVKTALDMGAEGIVFPLIHNKEEAQQCVSMLKYPPRGKRGWGPFIAVSYTHLTLPTTPYV
;
A
#
# COMPACT_ATOMS: atom_id res chain seq x y z
N MET A 1 9.56 16.52 6.47
CA MET A 1 9.37 15.50 5.41
C MET A 1 9.15 14.17 6.11
N VAL A 2 7.98 13.58 5.94
CA VAL A 2 7.65 12.30 6.58
C VAL A 2 8.48 11.18 5.94
N MET A 3 9.19 10.42 6.75
CA MET A 3 10.00 9.30 6.28
C MET A 3 9.10 8.11 5.93
N LYS A 4 9.16 7.61 4.69
CA LYS A 4 8.33 6.48 4.26
C LYS A 4 8.61 5.23 5.09
N LEU A 5 7.59 4.36 5.23
CA LEU A 5 7.71 3.11 6.00
C LEU A 5 8.93 2.28 5.56
N LYS A 6 9.18 2.18 4.25
CA LYS A 6 10.34 1.49 3.70
C LYS A 6 11.67 2.02 4.25
N GLU A 7 11.82 3.34 4.36
CA GLU A 7 13.03 3.96 4.89
C GLU A 7 13.16 3.69 6.39
N ARG A 8 12.03 3.72 7.12
CA ARG A 8 12.00 3.36 8.55
C ARG A 8 12.40 1.90 8.79
N LEU A 9 11.92 0.99 7.97
CA LEU A 9 12.29 -0.43 8.02
C LEU A 9 13.78 -0.67 7.70
N LEU A 10 14.34 0.05 6.73
CA LEU A 10 15.74 -0.09 6.34
C LEU A 10 16.71 0.49 7.38
N ASN A 11 16.32 1.57 8.04
CA ASN A 11 17.15 2.21 9.07
C ASN A 11 17.29 1.38 10.34
N ASN A 12 16.41 0.42 10.56
CA ASN A 12 16.41 -0.53 11.69
C ASN A 12 16.71 0.10 13.07
N SER A 13 16.34 1.38 13.23
CA SER A 13 16.71 2.17 14.42
C SER A 13 15.77 1.94 15.61
N ARG A 14 14.57 1.40 15.34
CA ARG A 14 13.56 1.10 16.36
C ARG A 14 12.57 0.04 15.88
N GLN A 15 11.84 -0.51 16.82
CA GLN A 15 10.72 -1.42 16.51
C GLN A 15 9.62 -0.69 15.74
N ILE A 16 9.05 -1.36 14.74
CA ILE A 16 7.93 -0.89 13.93
C ILE A 16 6.66 -1.58 14.41
N PHE A 17 5.62 -0.80 14.66
CA PHE A 17 4.31 -1.27 15.10
C PHE A 17 3.30 -1.14 13.98
N LEU A 18 2.53 -2.20 13.75
CA LEU A 18 1.46 -2.25 12.75
C LEU A 18 0.18 -2.75 13.40
N GLU A 19 -0.95 -2.23 12.93
CA GLU A 19 -2.30 -2.70 13.29
C GLU A 19 -2.99 -3.27 12.05
N VAL A 20 -3.77 -4.34 12.21
CA VAL A 20 -4.60 -4.91 11.13
C VAL A 20 -6.04 -4.48 11.34
N CYS A 21 -6.58 -3.75 10.36
CA CYS A 21 -7.95 -3.27 10.40
C CYS A 21 -8.85 -4.07 9.45
N VAL A 22 -9.79 -4.83 10.01
CA VAL A 22 -10.81 -5.59 9.30
C VAL A 22 -12.16 -4.86 9.22
N ILE A 23 -12.28 -3.72 9.92
CA ILE A 23 -13.50 -2.92 10.00
C ILE A 23 -13.53 -1.94 8.82
N PRO A 24 -14.58 -1.96 7.97
CA PRO A 24 -14.68 -1.11 6.79
C PRO A 24 -15.08 0.34 7.16
N SER A 25 -14.21 1.06 7.87
CA SER A 25 -14.49 2.39 8.39
C SER A 25 -13.27 3.31 8.31
N ALA A 26 -13.39 4.41 7.60
CA ALA A 26 -12.38 5.46 7.56
C ALA A 26 -12.14 6.08 8.95
N VAL A 27 -13.19 6.18 9.78
CA VAL A 27 -13.10 6.71 11.15
C VAL A 27 -12.22 5.79 12.02
N SER A 28 -12.34 4.47 11.85
CA SER A 28 -11.48 3.51 12.56
C SER A 28 -10.01 3.68 12.15
N ILE A 29 -9.74 3.86 10.86
CA ILE A 29 -8.38 4.14 10.38
C ILE A 29 -7.85 5.47 10.94
N GLN A 30 -8.66 6.51 10.96
CA GLN A 30 -8.28 7.80 11.52
C GLN A 30 -7.92 7.69 13.01
N ALA A 31 -8.71 6.95 13.78
CA ALA A 31 -8.42 6.69 15.18
C ALA A 31 -7.10 5.92 15.36
N ILE A 32 -6.88 4.85 14.58
CA ILE A 32 -5.63 4.08 14.58
C ILE A 32 -4.44 4.99 14.23
N ALA A 33 -4.52 5.74 13.14
CA ALA A 33 -3.45 6.61 12.67
C ALA A 33 -3.09 7.71 13.68
N SER A 34 -4.07 8.21 14.44
CA SER A 34 -3.86 9.24 15.48
C SER A 34 -3.07 8.73 16.70
N THR A 35 -2.92 7.43 16.88
CA THR A 35 -2.13 6.84 17.98
C THR A 35 -0.62 6.97 17.78
N GLY A 36 -0.16 7.36 16.58
CA GLY A 36 1.26 7.41 16.22
C GLY A 36 1.85 6.07 15.81
N ILE A 37 1.02 5.09 15.50
CA ILE A 37 1.44 3.79 14.98
C ILE A 37 2.12 3.95 13.60
N ASP A 38 3.07 3.08 13.28
CA ASP A 38 3.89 3.21 12.06
C ASP A 38 3.14 2.87 10.78
N ALA A 39 2.22 1.91 10.85
CA ALA A 39 1.41 1.50 9.69
C ALA A 39 0.09 0.87 10.12
N VAL A 40 -0.87 0.89 9.21
CA VAL A 40 -2.10 0.13 9.31
C VAL A 40 -2.26 -0.75 8.08
N ILE A 41 -2.62 -2.02 8.28
CA ILE A 41 -2.94 -2.95 7.21
C ILE A 41 -4.47 -2.97 7.07
N ILE A 42 -4.96 -2.41 5.97
CA ILE A 42 -6.37 -2.49 5.59
C ILE A 42 -6.59 -3.84 4.94
N ASP A 43 -7.44 -4.65 5.54
CA ASP A 43 -7.57 -6.05 5.16
C ASP A 43 -8.75 -6.30 4.21
N GLN A 44 -8.45 -6.66 2.96
CA GLN A 44 -9.44 -7.09 1.97
C GLN A 44 -9.53 -8.61 1.81
N GLU A 45 -8.66 -9.37 2.48
CA GLU A 45 -8.70 -10.85 2.44
C GLU A 45 -9.77 -11.40 3.42
N HIS A 46 -9.72 -10.96 4.66
CA HIS A 46 -10.63 -11.42 5.72
C HIS A 46 -11.52 -10.31 6.29
N GLY A 47 -11.25 -9.06 5.93
CA GLY A 47 -12.09 -7.92 6.28
C GLY A 47 -13.24 -7.70 5.29
N ALA A 48 -14.32 -7.09 5.74
CA ALA A 48 -15.46 -6.72 4.89
C ALA A 48 -15.23 -5.43 4.09
N VAL A 49 -13.99 -5.15 3.68
CA VAL A 49 -13.59 -3.89 3.03
C VAL A 49 -13.78 -3.99 1.52
N SER A 50 -14.76 -3.26 1.00
CA SER A 50 -14.97 -3.12 -0.45
C SER A 50 -13.98 -2.14 -1.08
N THR A 51 -13.85 -2.20 -2.41
CA THR A 51 -13.01 -1.26 -3.16
C THR A 51 -13.44 0.19 -2.96
N ASP A 52 -14.74 0.48 -2.86
CA ASP A 52 -15.26 1.83 -2.67
C ASP A 52 -14.85 2.40 -1.29
N GLN A 53 -14.82 1.56 -0.27
CA GLN A 53 -14.39 1.96 1.08
C GLN A 53 -12.88 2.13 1.19
N LEU A 54 -12.12 1.33 0.43
CA LEU A 54 -10.66 1.31 0.48
C LEU A 54 -10.03 2.69 0.29
N HIS A 55 -10.52 3.46 -0.69
CA HIS A 55 -10.01 4.80 -0.96
C HIS A 55 -10.15 5.74 0.24
N SER A 56 -11.34 5.80 0.85
CA SER A 56 -11.59 6.63 2.02
C SER A 56 -10.77 6.19 3.24
N MET A 57 -10.55 4.89 3.40
CA MET A 57 -9.72 4.34 4.48
C MET A 57 -8.25 4.69 4.28
N ILE A 58 -7.72 4.58 3.07
CA ILE A 58 -6.34 5.02 2.75
C ILE A 58 -6.20 6.52 2.99
N ALA A 59 -7.15 7.33 2.49
CA ALA A 59 -7.14 8.78 2.66
C ALA A 59 -7.18 9.22 4.14
N ALA A 60 -7.78 8.42 5.01
CA ALA A 60 -7.86 8.71 6.45
C ALA A 60 -6.51 8.67 7.18
N THR A 61 -5.44 8.15 6.56
CA THR A 61 -4.07 8.24 7.09
C THR A 61 -3.35 9.53 6.69
N ALA A 62 -3.94 10.33 5.80
CA ALA A 62 -3.30 11.54 5.28
C ALA A 62 -2.97 12.53 6.41
N GLY A 63 -1.78 13.12 6.34
CA GLY A 63 -1.29 14.06 7.35
C GLY A 63 -0.74 13.42 8.62
N THR A 64 -0.70 12.08 8.70
CA THR A 64 -0.06 11.33 9.79
C THR A 64 1.19 10.60 9.30
N ASP A 65 1.98 10.07 10.23
CA ASP A 65 3.13 9.20 9.93
C ASP A 65 2.74 7.73 9.72
N CYS A 66 1.45 7.40 9.85
CA CYS A 66 0.92 6.05 9.69
C CYS A 66 0.83 5.67 8.21
N ALA A 67 1.62 4.69 7.78
CA ALA A 67 1.63 4.21 6.42
C ALA A 67 0.41 3.30 6.13
N PRO A 68 -0.42 3.58 5.11
CA PRO A 68 -1.49 2.69 4.70
C PRO A 68 -0.93 1.52 3.89
N LEU A 69 -1.07 0.31 4.39
CA LEU A 69 -0.81 -0.93 3.68
C LEU A 69 -2.14 -1.61 3.35
N VAL A 70 -2.19 -2.36 2.26
CA VAL A 70 -3.39 -3.12 1.90
C VAL A 70 -3.04 -4.60 1.80
N ARG A 71 -3.73 -5.44 2.56
CA ARG A 71 -3.73 -6.88 2.30
C ARG A 71 -4.80 -7.17 1.24
N VAL A 72 -4.34 -7.53 0.04
CA VAL A 72 -5.23 -7.82 -1.09
C VAL A 72 -5.93 -9.16 -0.91
N ALA A 73 -7.15 -9.28 -1.46
CA ALA A 73 -7.93 -10.51 -1.36
C ALA A 73 -7.26 -11.69 -2.07
N GLU A 74 -6.59 -11.43 -3.19
CA GLU A 74 -5.91 -12.43 -4.00
C GLU A 74 -4.64 -11.86 -4.64
N LYS A 75 -3.73 -12.75 -5.08
CA LYS A 75 -2.49 -12.41 -5.78
C LYS A 75 -2.75 -12.05 -7.26
N ARG A 76 -3.57 -11.03 -7.52
CA ARG A 76 -3.96 -10.59 -8.85
C ARG A 76 -3.60 -9.13 -9.09
N ALA A 77 -3.15 -8.84 -10.31
CA ALA A 77 -2.68 -7.51 -10.69
C ALA A 77 -3.75 -6.41 -10.54
N GLU A 78 -5.02 -6.76 -10.71
CA GLU A 78 -6.14 -5.82 -10.58
C GLU A 78 -6.27 -5.27 -9.17
N TYR A 79 -6.19 -6.12 -8.15
CA TYR A 79 -6.26 -5.69 -6.75
C TYR A 79 -5.04 -4.86 -6.36
N VAL A 80 -3.85 -5.31 -6.78
CA VAL A 80 -2.59 -4.60 -6.52
C VAL A 80 -2.60 -3.21 -7.14
N LYS A 81 -2.98 -3.11 -8.42
CA LYS A 81 -3.08 -1.85 -9.14
C LYS A 81 -4.04 -0.90 -8.43
N THR A 82 -5.25 -1.37 -8.12
CA THR A 82 -6.29 -0.57 -7.48
C THR A 82 -5.81 0.01 -6.14
N ALA A 83 -5.25 -0.83 -5.27
CA ALA A 83 -4.75 -0.37 -3.97
C ALA A 83 -3.61 0.66 -4.09
N LEU A 84 -2.65 0.40 -4.97
CA LEU A 84 -1.52 1.32 -5.18
C LEU A 84 -1.94 2.64 -5.84
N ASP A 85 -2.89 2.61 -6.77
CA ASP A 85 -3.39 3.80 -7.44
C ASP A 85 -4.25 4.66 -6.49
N MET A 86 -4.87 4.05 -5.48
CA MET A 86 -5.57 4.74 -4.39
C MET A 86 -4.64 5.32 -3.32
N GLY A 87 -3.34 5.03 -3.38
CA GLY A 87 -2.33 5.61 -2.50
C GLY A 87 -1.82 4.71 -1.40
N ALA A 88 -2.06 3.40 -1.45
CA ALA A 88 -1.41 2.46 -0.54
C ALA A 88 0.12 2.55 -0.66
N GLU A 89 0.82 2.61 0.47
CA GLU A 89 2.28 2.67 0.52
C GLU A 89 2.92 1.29 0.30
N GLY A 90 2.17 0.23 0.56
CA GLY A 90 2.62 -1.15 0.32
C GLY A 90 1.47 -2.15 0.24
N ILE A 91 1.80 -3.33 -0.26
CA ILE A 91 0.87 -4.45 -0.43
C ILE A 91 1.32 -5.64 0.41
N VAL A 92 0.38 -6.24 1.10
CA VAL A 92 0.54 -7.53 1.77
C VAL A 92 -0.15 -8.60 0.91
N PHE A 93 0.63 -9.56 0.46
CA PHE A 93 0.11 -10.66 -0.36
C PHE A 93 -0.24 -11.86 0.52
N PRO A 94 -1.43 -12.46 0.34
CA PRO A 94 -1.79 -13.67 1.06
C PRO A 94 -1.12 -14.91 0.44
N LEU A 95 -0.94 -15.94 1.24
CA LEU A 95 -0.67 -17.31 0.82
C LEU A 95 0.49 -17.49 -0.17
N ILE A 96 1.65 -16.88 0.11
CA ILE A 96 2.87 -17.10 -0.67
C ILE A 96 3.50 -18.44 -0.28
N HIS A 97 3.60 -19.36 -1.22
CA HIS A 97 4.09 -20.73 -0.99
C HIS A 97 5.53 -20.96 -1.46
N ASN A 98 6.00 -20.18 -2.43
CA ASN A 98 7.32 -20.39 -3.05
C ASN A 98 7.92 -19.08 -3.56
N LYS A 99 9.17 -19.18 -3.99
CA LYS A 99 9.95 -18.05 -4.51
C LYS A 99 9.37 -17.47 -5.80
N GLU A 100 8.89 -18.32 -6.66
CA GLU A 100 8.33 -17.97 -7.97
C GLU A 100 7.07 -17.12 -7.80
N GLU A 101 6.18 -17.49 -6.87
CA GLU A 101 5.01 -16.68 -6.52
C GLU A 101 5.41 -15.32 -5.93
N ALA A 102 6.41 -15.30 -5.04
CA ALA A 102 6.91 -14.05 -4.48
C ALA A 102 7.45 -13.12 -5.58
N GLN A 103 8.20 -13.66 -6.55
CA GLN A 103 8.73 -12.90 -7.68
C GLN A 103 7.60 -12.33 -8.57
N GLN A 104 6.56 -13.13 -8.84
CA GLN A 104 5.38 -12.67 -9.57
C GLN A 104 4.67 -11.52 -8.84
N CYS A 105 4.48 -11.63 -7.53
CA CYS A 105 3.90 -10.58 -6.71
C CYS A 105 4.73 -9.29 -6.77
N VAL A 106 6.05 -9.38 -6.63
CA VAL A 106 6.95 -8.22 -6.76
C VAL A 106 6.85 -7.59 -8.14
N SER A 107 6.71 -8.40 -9.20
CA SER A 107 6.52 -7.90 -10.58
C SER A 107 5.25 -7.06 -10.73
N MET A 108 4.18 -7.37 -10.01
CA MET A 108 2.94 -6.58 -10.02
C MET A 108 3.09 -5.18 -9.38
N LEU A 109 4.08 -5.01 -8.50
CA LEU A 109 4.34 -3.74 -7.79
C LEU A 109 5.20 -2.77 -8.60
N LYS A 110 5.97 -3.27 -9.55
CA LYS A 110 6.99 -2.50 -10.27
C LYS A 110 6.52 -2.13 -11.68
N TYR A 111 6.87 -0.91 -12.10
CA TYR A 111 6.68 -0.49 -13.49
C TYR A 111 7.68 -1.19 -14.42
N PRO A 112 7.37 -1.33 -15.72
CA PRO A 112 8.35 -1.75 -16.70
C PRO A 112 9.63 -0.90 -16.66
N PRO A 113 10.81 -1.45 -16.92
CA PRO A 113 11.11 -2.84 -17.30
C PRO A 113 11.22 -3.80 -16.10
N ARG A 114 11.13 -3.30 -14.85
CA ARG A 114 11.33 -4.09 -13.63
C ARG A 114 10.11 -4.93 -13.23
N GLY A 115 8.95 -4.69 -13.84
CA GLY A 115 7.71 -5.39 -13.52
C GLY A 115 6.62 -5.14 -14.56
N LYS A 116 5.38 -5.42 -14.18
CA LYS A 116 4.21 -5.42 -15.08
C LYS A 116 3.10 -4.44 -14.62
N ARG A 117 3.36 -3.58 -13.64
CA ARG A 117 2.36 -2.63 -13.14
C ARG A 117 1.92 -1.69 -14.26
N GLY A 118 0.60 -1.58 -14.50
CA GLY A 118 0.02 -0.56 -15.37
C GLY A 118 0.17 0.84 -14.76
N TRP A 119 0.35 1.84 -15.60
CA TRP A 119 0.50 3.23 -15.19
C TRP A 119 -0.83 3.98 -15.29
N GLY A 120 -1.25 4.61 -14.19
CA GLY A 120 -2.43 5.47 -14.12
C GLY A 120 -2.10 6.72 -13.30
N PRO A 121 -1.82 7.89 -13.96
CA PRO A 121 -1.17 9.02 -13.30
C PRO A 121 -2.07 9.82 -12.36
N PHE A 122 -3.39 9.74 -12.52
CA PHE A 122 -4.29 10.73 -11.94
C PHE A 122 -4.38 10.69 -10.40
N ILE A 123 -4.38 9.52 -9.80
CA ILE A 123 -4.46 9.37 -8.34
C ILE A 123 -3.09 9.07 -7.74
N ALA A 124 -2.33 8.18 -8.34
CA ALA A 124 -1.01 7.78 -7.85
C ALA A 124 -0.03 8.95 -7.70
N VAL A 125 -0.08 9.94 -8.59
CA VAL A 125 0.75 11.16 -8.53
C VAL A 125 0.35 12.07 -7.39
N SER A 126 -0.94 12.17 -7.09
CA SER A 126 -1.45 13.05 -6.03
C SER A 126 -1.08 12.59 -4.63
N TYR A 127 -0.97 11.27 -4.41
CA TYR A 127 -0.76 10.71 -3.07
C TYR A 127 0.66 10.22 -2.79
N THR A 128 1.45 9.89 -3.81
CA THR A 128 2.73 9.21 -3.61
C THR A 128 3.96 10.05 -3.91
N HIS A 129 3.84 11.30 -4.40
CA HIS A 129 4.99 12.08 -4.88
C HIS A 129 5.96 11.21 -5.68
N LEU A 130 5.41 10.41 -6.60
CA LEU A 130 6.22 9.62 -7.51
C LEU A 130 7.04 10.58 -8.35
N THR A 131 8.30 10.74 -8.00
CA THR A 131 9.29 11.13 -8.98
C THR A 131 9.29 10.03 -10.03
N LEU A 132 8.60 10.28 -11.14
CA LEU A 132 8.72 9.44 -12.32
C LEU A 132 10.21 9.31 -12.62
N PRO A 133 10.73 8.09 -12.85
CA PRO A 133 12.04 7.98 -13.44
C PRO A 133 11.96 8.75 -14.77
N THR A 134 12.71 9.83 -14.89
CA THR A 134 12.79 10.69 -16.07
C THR A 134 13.57 10.01 -17.21
N THR A 135 13.39 8.73 -17.40
CA THR A 135 13.87 8.02 -18.57
C THR A 135 12.76 8.07 -19.61
N PRO A 136 12.96 8.82 -20.72
CA PRO A 136 12.01 8.80 -21.79
C PRO A 136 11.86 7.36 -22.30
N TYR A 137 10.63 6.90 -22.42
CA TYR A 137 10.34 5.67 -23.14
C TYR A 137 10.62 5.95 -24.61
N VAL A 138 11.70 5.42 -25.11
CA VAL A 138 11.97 5.28 -26.53
C VAL A 138 11.70 3.82 -26.91
#